data_24940dca5e1a515ee2e0a365540fad73
#
_entry.id   24940dca5e1a515ee2e0a365540fad73
#
_cell.length_a   1.000
_cell.length_b   1.000
_cell.length_c   1.000
_cell.angle_alpha   90.00
_cell.angle_beta   90.00
_cell.angle_gamma   90.00
#
_symmetry.space_group_name_H-M   'P 1'
#
loop_
_entity.id
_entity.type
_entity.pdbx_description
1 polymer ?
#
loop_
_entity_poly.entity_id
_entity_poly.type
_entity_poly.pdbx_seq_one_letter_code
_entity_poly.pdbx_strand_id
1 'polypeptide(L)'
;MTITQPANAHLFRSLHTPAAPLALANAWDVASARVIEAAGAPAIATTSAGVAWSLGSPDGDILTRERALKLVARIVAAVAVPVTADIEGGYGKDAADVAETVAGVLAAGAVGVNIEDGTRPAAELASRLAAARQSADRAGADLFLNARIDTFLLGLGDPDTRLKETLARAHLYVEAGADGIFVPGVTDTATIEALARDISVPLNVMAGPGTPRVAELGALGVARVSLGSGVAQAAYAAARRAAQDLFGTGGYDSLAEGIAFPELNALLSGPR
;
A
#
# COMPACT_ATOMS: atom_id res chain seq x y z
N MET A 1 24.50 2.07 10.05
CA MET A 1 23.77 1.62 11.26
C MET A 1 22.45 1.03 10.78
N THR A 2 22.21 -0.23 11.03
CA THR A 2 20.90 -0.86 10.70
C THR A 2 19.85 -0.31 11.67
N ILE A 3 18.85 0.39 11.15
CA ILE A 3 17.72 0.88 11.97
C ILE A 3 16.94 -0.35 12.45
N THR A 4 16.61 -0.41 13.74
CA THR A 4 15.83 -1.53 14.30
C THR A 4 14.36 -1.43 13.89
N GLN A 5 13.64 -2.55 13.88
CA GLN A 5 12.19 -2.55 13.56
C GLN A 5 11.38 -1.57 14.43
N PRO A 6 11.58 -1.47 15.77
CA PRO A 6 10.88 -0.46 16.57
C PRO A 6 11.17 0.98 16.15
N ALA A 7 12.40 1.30 15.77
CA ALA A 7 12.74 2.64 15.28
C ALA A 7 12.09 2.93 13.93
N ASN A 8 12.03 1.94 13.03
CA ASN A 8 11.31 2.04 11.76
C ASN A 8 9.80 2.21 11.96
N ALA A 9 9.19 1.53 12.94
CA ALA A 9 7.77 1.67 13.26
C ALA A 9 7.46 3.09 13.75
N HIS A 10 8.26 3.63 14.66
CA HIS A 10 8.11 4.99 15.15
C HIS A 10 8.29 6.02 14.02
N LEU A 11 9.34 5.87 13.20
CA LEU A 11 9.57 6.71 12.03
C LEU A 11 8.36 6.66 11.07
N PHE A 12 7.90 5.46 10.72
CA PHE A 12 6.78 5.29 9.80
C PHE A 12 5.50 5.99 10.30
N ARG A 13 5.19 5.85 11.57
CA ARG A 13 4.05 6.52 12.19
C ARG A 13 4.18 8.04 12.13
N SER A 14 5.37 8.60 12.39
CA SER A 14 5.61 10.05 12.37
C SER A 14 5.51 10.69 10.98
N LEU A 15 5.62 9.91 9.91
CA LEU A 15 5.47 10.39 8.53
C LEU A 15 4.00 10.69 8.13
N HIS A 16 3.02 10.23 8.90
CA HIS A 16 1.60 10.43 8.58
C HIS A 16 1.08 11.76 9.11
N THR A 17 1.33 12.84 8.37
CA THR A 17 0.87 14.19 8.74
C THR A 17 0.34 14.97 7.54
N PRO A 18 -0.82 15.67 7.66
CA PRO A 18 -1.33 16.50 6.57
C PRO A 18 -0.40 17.67 6.17
N ALA A 19 0.42 18.16 7.10
CA ALA A 19 1.37 19.25 6.80
C ALA A 19 2.43 18.84 5.77
N ALA A 20 2.78 17.54 5.70
CA ALA A 20 3.68 16.96 4.73
C ALA A 20 3.24 15.52 4.46
N PRO A 21 2.23 15.30 3.60
CA PRO A 21 1.66 13.97 3.38
C PRO A 21 2.71 12.95 2.95
N LEU A 22 2.67 11.76 3.53
CA LEU A 22 3.51 10.64 3.12
C LEU A 22 3.12 10.19 1.71
N ALA A 23 3.94 10.54 0.72
CA ALA A 23 3.78 10.08 -0.66
C ALA A 23 4.45 8.72 -0.87
N LEU A 24 3.70 7.74 -1.37
CA LEU A 24 4.15 6.37 -1.57
C LEU A 24 3.97 5.94 -3.03
N ALA A 25 5.08 5.76 -3.72
CA ALA A 25 5.13 4.95 -4.93
C ALA A 25 5.18 3.48 -4.50
N ASN A 26 4.20 2.67 -4.93
CA ASN A 26 4.09 1.31 -4.44
C ASN A 26 5.03 0.36 -5.21
N ALA A 27 5.77 -0.45 -4.47
CA ALA A 27 6.67 -1.48 -4.98
C ALA A 27 5.96 -2.85 -5.09
N TRP A 28 6.49 -3.73 -5.95
CA TRP A 28 5.94 -5.08 -6.14
C TRP A 28 7.00 -6.19 -6.12
N ASP A 29 8.28 -5.79 -6.13
CA ASP A 29 9.42 -6.69 -6.02
C ASP A 29 10.64 -5.95 -5.43
N VAL A 30 11.76 -6.66 -5.30
CA VAL A 30 12.99 -6.08 -4.74
C VAL A 30 13.55 -4.98 -5.64
N ALA A 31 13.50 -5.15 -6.96
CA ALA A 31 14.07 -4.18 -7.89
C ALA A 31 13.27 -2.86 -7.87
N SER A 32 11.94 -2.93 -7.93
CA SER A 32 11.08 -1.75 -7.81
C SER A 32 11.25 -1.05 -6.47
N ALA A 33 11.38 -1.80 -5.35
CA ALA A 33 11.60 -1.22 -4.03
C ALA A 33 12.94 -0.45 -3.96
N ARG A 34 14.01 -1.01 -4.50
CA ARG A 34 15.34 -0.34 -4.55
C ARG A 34 15.34 0.90 -5.43
N VAL A 35 14.66 0.85 -6.59
CA VAL A 35 14.53 2.01 -7.48
C VAL A 35 13.73 3.13 -6.81
N ILE A 36 12.63 2.79 -6.14
CA ILE A 36 11.77 3.75 -5.44
C ILE A 36 12.51 4.35 -4.23
N GLU A 37 13.26 3.55 -3.46
CA GLU A 37 14.10 4.03 -2.37
C GLU A 37 15.18 5.01 -2.88
N ALA A 38 15.88 4.66 -3.97
CA ALA A 38 16.91 5.51 -4.58
C ALA A 38 16.34 6.83 -5.14
N ALA A 39 15.06 6.85 -5.51
CA ALA A 39 14.35 8.06 -5.88
C ALA A 39 14.00 8.97 -4.69
N GLY A 40 14.35 8.58 -3.46
CA GLY A 40 14.17 9.38 -2.24
C GLY A 40 12.91 9.06 -1.44
N ALA A 41 12.30 7.88 -1.62
CA ALA A 41 11.14 7.49 -0.84
C ALA A 41 11.49 7.35 0.65
N PRO A 42 10.74 8.00 1.57
CA PRO A 42 10.98 7.91 3.01
C PRO A 42 10.45 6.59 3.62
N ALA A 43 9.65 5.85 2.87
CA ALA A 43 9.12 4.53 3.20
C ALA A 43 8.74 3.79 1.92
N ILE A 44 8.66 2.47 1.97
CA ILE A 44 8.15 1.63 0.88
C ILE A 44 6.79 1.07 1.28
N ALA A 45 5.81 1.21 0.39
CA ALA A 45 4.56 0.45 0.44
C ALA A 45 4.57 -0.62 -0.66
N THR A 46 4.11 -1.82 -0.39
CA THR A 46 3.85 -2.78 -1.47
C THR A 46 2.49 -2.50 -2.12
N THR A 47 2.24 -3.09 -3.29
CA THR A 47 0.93 -3.20 -3.91
C THR A 47 0.60 -4.66 -4.10
N SER A 48 -0.53 -5.13 -3.53
CA SER A 48 -0.98 -6.53 -3.65
C SER A 48 -1.07 -6.98 -5.11
N ALA A 49 -1.72 -6.17 -5.94
CA ALA A 49 -1.86 -6.43 -7.37
C ALA A 49 -0.49 -6.61 -8.07
N GLY A 50 0.44 -5.67 -7.87
CA GLY A 50 1.77 -5.76 -8.46
C GLY A 50 2.54 -6.99 -7.96
N VAL A 51 2.45 -7.29 -6.66
CA VAL A 51 3.04 -8.50 -6.05
C VAL A 51 2.45 -9.76 -6.69
N ALA A 52 1.13 -9.87 -6.78
CA ALA A 52 0.46 -11.00 -7.40
C ALA A 52 0.88 -11.18 -8.87
N TRP A 53 0.87 -10.10 -9.65
CA TRP A 53 1.27 -10.14 -11.08
C TRP A 53 2.73 -10.55 -11.26
N SER A 54 3.66 -10.07 -10.43
CA SER A 54 5.07 -10.46 -10.49
C SER A 54 5.30 -11.95 -10.21
N LEU A 55 4.36 -12.57 -9.49
CA LEU A 55 4.36 -13.98 -9.15
C LEU A 55 3.47 -14.84 -10.07
N GLY A 56 2.91 -14.23 -11.14
CA GLY A 56 2.08 -14.92 -12.13
C GLY A 56 0.67 -15.26 -11.66
N SER A 57 0.13 -14.51 -10.68
CA SER A 57 -1.24 -14.65 -10.17
C SER A 57 -2.06 -13.38 -10.43
N PRO A 58 -3.38 -13.47 -10.61
CA PRO A 58 -4.24 -12.30 -10.54
C PRO A 58 -4.31 -11.79 -9.09
N ASP A 59 -4.73 -10.52 -8.94
CA ASP A 59 -5.08 -9.89 -7.66
C ASP A 59 -6.41 -10.45 -7.12
N GLY A 60 -6.72 -10.25 -5.83
CA GLY A 60 -8.01 -10.61 -5.23
C GLY A 60 -7.96 -11.85 -4.33
N ASP A 61 -7.06 -11.88 -3.35
CA ASP A 61 -6.88 -12.97 -2.36
C ASP A 61 -6.56 -14.36 -3.00
N ILE A 62 -6.03 -14.37 -4.25
CA ILE A 62 -5.64 -15.60 -4.98
C ILE A 62 -4.23 -16.05 -4.60
N LEU A 63 -3.35 -15.10 -4.31
CA LEU A 63 -1.99 -15.41 -3.91
C LEU A 63 -1.99 -16.05 -2.52
N THR A 64 -1.19 -17.12 -2.34
CA THR A 64 -1.08 -17.73 -1.01
C THR A 64 -0.31 -16.82 -0.04
N ARG A 65 -0.73 -16.80 1.22
CA ARG A 65 -0.05 -16.09 2.31
C ARG A 65 1.47 -16.32 2.31
N GLU A 66 1.90 -17.57 2.16
CA GLU A 66 3.33 -17.93 2.15
C GLU A 66 4.10 -17.21 1.04
N ARG A 67 3.55 -17.16 -0.20
CA ARG A 67 4.21 -16.50 -1.34
C ARG A 67 4.28 -15.00 -1.12
N ALA A 68 3.20 -14.37 -0.64
CA ALA A 68 3.15 -12.96 -0.33
C ALA A 68 4.18 -12.58 0.76
N LEU A 69 4.19 -13.29 1.89
CA LEU A 69 5.12 -13.05 2.99
C LEU A 69 6.59 -13.26 2.61
N LYS A 70 6.92 -14.26 1.78
CA LYS A 70 8.28 -14.44 1.25
C LYS A 70 8.74 -13.23 0.43
N LEU A 71 7.86 -12.64 -0.36
CA LEU A 71 8.21 -11.46 -1.15
C LEU A 71 8.35 -10.22 -0.26
N VAL A 72 7.45 -10.01 0.68
CA VAL A 72 7.56 -8.93 1.69
C VAL A 72 8.89 -9.01 2.44
N ALA A 73 9.27 -10.20 2.93
CA ALA A 73 10.54 -10.41 3.62
C ALA A 73 11.76 -10.05 2.75
N ARG A 74 11.73 -10.37 1.44
CA ARG A 74 12.79 -10.01 0.50
C ARG A 74 12.87 -8.50 0.27
N ILE A 75 11.73 -7.81 0.18
CA ILE A 75 11.67 -6.35 0.03
C ILE A 75 12.24 -5.69 1.29
N VAL A 76 11.73 -6.06 2.49
CA VAL A 76 12.23 -5.52 3.77
C VAL A 76 13.73 -5.73 3.90
N ALA A 77 14.20 -6.92 3.52
CA ALA A 77 15.61 -7.24 3.56
C ALA A 77 16.47 -6.44 2.57
N ALA A 78 15.90 -5.79 1.57
CA ALA A 78 16.64 -5.09 0.51
C ALA A 78 16.71 -3.58 0.71
N VAL A 79 15.87 -2.97 1.53
CA VAL A 79 15.77 -1.52 1.72
C VAL A 79 16.14 -1.10 3.15
N ALA A 80 16.55 0.16 3.33
CA ALA A 80 16.90 0.73 4.64
C ALA A 80 15.71 1.49 5.29
N VAL A 81 14.74 1.89 4.51
CA VAL A 81 13.55 2.64 4.96
C VAL A 81 12.45 1.72 5.45
N PRO A 82 11.49 2.21 6.27
CA PRO A 82 10.34 1.43 6.72
C PRO A 82 9.53 0.83 5.56
N VAL A 83 9.00 -0.39 5.77
CA VAL A 83 8.15 -1.07 4.78
C VAL A 83 6.77 -1.32 5.36
N THR A 84 5.71 -0.96 4.62
CA THR A 84 4.32 -1.34 4.87
C THR A 84 3.83 -2.29 3.78
N ALA A 85 3.18 -3.39 4.17
CA ALA A 85 2.71 -4.42 3.25
C ALA A 85 1.22 -4.27 2.96
N ASP A 86 0.85 -4.33 1.69
CA ASP A 86 -0.54 -4.52 1.27
C ASP A 86 -0.84 -6.02 1.32
N ILE A 87 -1.75 -6.44 2.18
CA ILE A 87 -2.07 -7.85 2.43
C ILE A 87 -3.50 -8.21 2.03
N GLU A 88 -4.10 -7.45 1.13
CA GLU A 88 -5.46 -7.66 0.62
C GLU A 88 -6.48 -7.79 1.77
N GLY A 89 -7.35 -8.80 1.74
CA GLY A 89 -8.24 -9.11 2.87
C GLY A 89 -7.56 -9.84 4.04
N GLY A 90 -6.24 -10.06 3.97
CA GLY A 90 -5.43 -10.72 5.00
C GLY A 90 -5.02 -12.16 4.67
N TYR A 91 -5.19 -12.61 3.42
CA TYR A 91 -4.83 -13.96 2.94
C TYR A 91 -5.38 -15.09 3.80
N GLY A 92 -6.61 -14.95 4.30
CA GLY A 92 -7.23 -15.92 5.17
C GLY A 92 -8.75 -15.90 5.15
N LYS A 93 -9.36 -16.97 5.63
CA LYS A 93 -10.81 -17.15 5.64
C LYS A 93 -11.48 -16.36 6.77
N ASP A 94 -10.80 -16.23 7.90
CA ASP A 94 -11.35 -15.62 9.11
C ASP A 94 -10.31 -14.73 9.83
N ALA A 95 -10.71 -14.18 10.96
CA ALA A 95 -9.88 -13.28 11.77
C ALA A 95 -8.63 -13.96 12.37
N ALA A 96 -8.69 -15.27 12.64
CA ALA A 96 -7.55 -16.03 13.17
C ALA A 96 -6.46 -16.17 12.09
N ASP A 97 -6.85 -16.46 10.85
CA ASP A 97 -5.95 -16.51 9.70
C ASP A 97 -5.25 -15.15 9.48
N VAL A 98 -6.00 -14.04 9.64
CA VAL A 98 -5.43 -12.69 9.51
C VAL A 98 -4.41 -12.41 10.62
N ALA A 99 -4.67 -12.84 11.85
CA ALA A 99 -3.70 -12.74 12.95
C ALA A 99 -2.38 -13.48 12.63
N GLU A 100 -2.45 -14.66 11.99
CA GLU A 100 -1.27 -15.39 11.54
C GLU A 100 -0.53 -14.66 10.40
N THR A 101 -1.28 -14.07 9.45
CA THR A 101 -0.68 -13.25 8.38
C THR A 101 0.09 -12.08 8.98
N VAL A 102 -0.50 -11.37 9.93
CA VAL A 102 0.14 -10.23 10.62
C VAL A 102 1.38 -10.67 11.40
N ALA A 103 1.33 -11.81 12.10
CA ALA A 103 2.52 -12.38 12.74
C ALA A 103 3.64 -12.64 11.73
N GLY A 104 3.31 -13.15 10.54
CA GLY A 104 4.27 -13.34 9.46
C GLY A 104 4.83 -12.04 8.87
N VAL A 105 4.01 -11.00 8.75
CA VAL A 105 4.44 -9.65 8.32
C VAL A 105 5.42 -9.04 9.32
N LEU A 106 5.14 -9.16 10.62
CA LEU A 106 6.02 -8.70 11.69
C LEU A 106 7.35 -9.48 11.71
N ALA A 107 7.30 -10.81 11.52
CA ALA A 107 8.49 -11.64 11.41
C ALA A 107 9.33 -11.29 10.17
N ALA A 108 8.71 -10.83 9.09
CA ALA A 108 9.39 -10.29 7.91
C ALA A 108 10.06 -8.93 8.15
N GLY A 109 9.73 -8.22 9.25
CA GLY A 109 10.28 -6.93 9.62
C GLY A 109 9.52 -5.71 9.07
N ALA A 110 8.36 -5.90 8.44
CA ALA A 110 7.51 -4.78 8.05
C ALA A 110 6.87 -4.11 9.28
N VAL A 111 6.53 -2.82 9.16
CA VAL A 111 6.04 -1.98 10.26
C VAL A 111 4.61 -1.48 10.06
N GLY A 112 3.98 -1.85 8.98
CA GLY A 112 2.59 -1.51 8.69
C GLY A 112 1.95 -2.49 7.72
N VAL A 113 0.62 -2.47 7.68
CA VAL A 113 -0.17 -3.23 6.70
C VAL A 113 -1.36 -2.41 6.21
N ASN A 114 -1.78 -2.64 4.94
CA ASN A 114 -3.13 -2.37 4.50
C ASN A 114 -3.94 -3.65 4.61
N ILE A 115 -5.17 -3.56 5.11
CA ILE A 115 -6.17 -4.64 5.09
C ILE A 115 -7.48 -4.05 4.56
N GLU A 116 -8.09 -4.69 3.55
CA GLU A 116 -9.26 -4.17 2.86
C GLU A 116 -10.56 -4.91 3.17
N ASP A 117 -11.68 -4.18 3.06
CA ASP A 117 -13.00 -4.79 3.18
C ASP A 117 -13.50 -5.38 1.85
N GLY A 118 -13.09 -4.86 0.70
CA GLY A 118 -13.59 -5.32 -0.59
C GLY A 118 -15.12 -5.24 -0.62
N THR A 119 -15.77 -6.39 -0.85
CA THR A 119 -17.24 -6.52 -0.78
C THR A 119 -17.75 -7.11 0.53
N ARG A 120 -16.88 -7.30 1.53
CA ARG A 120 -17.23 -7.91 2.83
C ARG A 120 -18.10 -6.98 3.67
N PRO A 121 -18.94 -7.52 4.55
CA PRO A 121 -19.60 -6.75 5.58
C PRO A 121 -18.59 -6.00 6.46
N ALA A 122 -18.91 -4.75 6.84
CA ALA A 122 -18.02 -3.94 7.68
C ALA A 122 -17.61 -4.63 8.99
N ALA A 123 -18.54 -5.33 9.64
CA ALA A 123 -18.27 -6.07 10.88
C ALA A 123 -17.23 -7.20 10.69
N GLU A 124 -17.12 -7.77 9.50
CA GLU A 124 -16.12 -8.79 9.22
C GLU A 124 -14.72 -8.18 9.17
N LEU A 125 -14.51 -7.04 8.46
CA LEU A 125 -13.22 -6.37 8.48
C LEU A 125 -12.89 -5.85 9.88
N ALA A 126 -13.84 -5.31 10.63
CA ALA A 126 -13.62 -4.89 12.02
C ALA A 126 -13.07 -6.05 12.89
N SER A 127 -13.65 -7.25 12.75
CA SER A 127 -13.14 -8.45 13.44
C SER A 127 -11.71 -8.81 13.01
N ARG A 128 -11.39 -8.71 11.72
CA ARG A 128 -10.04 -8.96 11.17
C ARG A 128 -9.02 -7.93 11.70
N LEU A 129 -9.40 -6.65 11.75
CA LEU A 129 -8.56 -5.58 12.31
C LEU A 129 -8.29 -5.77 13.81
N ALA A 130 -9.31 -6.13 14.59
CA ALA A 130 -9.14 -6.44 16.02
C ALA A 130 -8.18 -7.62 16.24
N ALA A 131 -8.26 -8.67 15.41
CA ALA A 131 -7.35 -9.80 15.48
C ALA A 131 -5.91 -9.43 15.05
N ALA A 132 -5.77 -8.57 14.02
CA ALA A 132 -4.50 -8.01 13.58
C ALA A 132 -3.84 -7.19 14.71
N ARG A 133 -4.59 -6.30 15.37
CA ARG A 133 -4.12 -5.50 16.51
C ARG A 133 -3.66 -6.40 17.65
N GLN A 134 -4.49 -7.36 18.06
CA GLN A 134 -4.12 -8.31 19.10
C GLN A 134 -2.87 -9.12 18.77
N SER A 135 -2.66 -9.47 17.50
CA SER A 135 -1.44 -10.17 17.06
C SER A 135 -0.20 -9.28 17.21
N ALA A 136 -0.30 -7.99 16.84
CA ALA A 136 0.77 -7.02 17.02
C ALA A 136 1.08 -6.76 18.50
N ASP A 137 0.05 -6.59 19.33
CA ASP A 137 0.19 -6.36 20.77
C ASP A 137 0.86 -7.55 21.48
N ARG A 138 0.48 -8.79 21.13
CA ARG A 138 1.14 -10.01 21.65
C ARG A 138 2.61 -10.10 21.26
N ALA A 139 2.97 -9.56 20.09
CA ALA A 139 4.35 -9.50 19.63
C ALA A 139 5.14 -8.30 20.23
N GLY A 140 4.47 -7.41 20.97
CA GLY A 140 5.08 -6.16 21.48
C GLY A 140 5.48 -5.21 20.35
N ALA A 141 4.79 -5.26 19.19
CA ALA A 141 5.15 -4.52 17.99
C ALA A 141 4.19 -3.34 17.73
N ASP A 142 4.74 -2.16 17.46
CA ASP A 142 3.98 -0.97 17.06
C ASP A 142 3.68 -1.05 15.54
N LEU A 143 2.73 -1.91 15.16
CA LEU A 143 2.31 -2.08 13.78
C LEU A 143 1.28 -1.01 13.38
N PHE A 144 1.50 -0.32 12.26
CA PHE A 144 0.54 0.62 11.68
C PHE A 144 -0.52 -0.14 10.87
N LEU A 145 -1.75 -0.20 11.37
CA LEU A 145 -2.90 -0.80 10.67
C LEU A 145 -3.63 0.26 9.84
N ASN A 146 -3.53 0.17 8.51
CA ASN A 146 -4.22 1.05 7.57
C ASN A 146 -5.44 0.29 7.00
N ALA A 147 -6.63 0.56 7.53
CA ALA A 147 -7.87 -0.08 7.09
C ALA A 147 -8.33 0.52 5.77
N ARG A 148 -8.45 -0.30 4.71
CA ARG A 148 -8.91 0.13 3.41
C ARG A 148 -10.41 -0.11 3.26
N ILE A 149 -11.11 0.93 2.76
CA ILE A 149 -12.56 0.95 2.52
C ILE A 149 -12.82 1.08 1.03
N ASP A 150 -13.35 0.06 0.41
CA ASP A 150 -13.50 -0.03 -1.04
C ASP A 150 -14.83 0.51 -1.60
N THR A 151 -15.62 1.19 -0.78
CA THR A 151 -16.92 1.74 -1.18
C THR A 151 -16.86 2.63 -2.43
N PHE A 152 -15.85 3.49 -2.55
CA PHE A 152 -15.63 4.34 -3.72
C PHE A 152 -14.99 3.59 -4.87
N LEU A 153 -13.96 2.79 -4.61
CA LEU A 153 -13.24 2.04 -5.64
C LEU A 153 -14.15 1.07 -6.40
N LEU A 154 -15.00 0.36 -5.67
CA LEU A 154 -15.91 -0.65 -6.23
C LEU A 154 -17.30 -0.08 -6.53
N GLY A 155 -17.55 1.22 -6.25
CA GLY A 155 -18.85 1.83 -6.48
C GLY A 155 -19.98 1.21 -5.66
N LEU A 156 -19.69 0.77 -4.41
CA LEU A 156 -20.66 0.05 -3.58
C LEU A 156 -21.78 0.97 -3.09
N GLY A 157 -22.97 0.42 -3.01
CA GLY A 157 -24.16 1.12 -2.49
C GLY A 157 -24.64 2.27 -3.37
N ASP A 158 -25.57 3.05 -2.81
CA ASP A 158 -26.11 4.24 -3.46
C ASP A 158 -25.07 5.39 -3.44
N PRO A 159 -24.79 6.03 -4.59
CA PRO A 159 -23.88 7.17 -4.67
C PRO A 159 -24.16 8.29 -3.65
N ASP A 160 -25.45 8.61 -3.42
CA ASP A 160 -25.87 9.69 -2.53
C ASP A 160 -25.61 9.39 -1.04
N THR A 161 -25.49 8.12 -0.66
CA THR A 161 -25.23 7.68 0.72
C THR A 161 -23.83 7.12 0.91
N ARG A 162 -23.03 6.97 -0.15
CA ARG A 162 -21.71 6.32 -0.12
C ARG A 162 -20.75 6.99 0.86
N LEU A 163 -20.70 8.32 0.91
CA LEU A 163 -19.86 9.05 1.88
C LEU A 163 -20.25 8.68 3.33
N LYS A 164 -21.55 8.67 3.63
CA LYS A 164 -22.05 8.30 4.97
C LYS A 164 -21.69 6.87 5.35
N GLU A 165 -21.84 5.94 4.40
CA GLU A 165 -21.45 4.54 4.60
C GLU A 165 -19.94 4.40 4.83
N THR A 166 -19.12 5.11 4.06
CA THR A 166 -17.66 5.12 4.21
C THR A 166 -17.24 5.63 5.58
N LEU A 167 -17.86 6.72 6.06
CA LEU A 167 -17.59 7.26 7.40
C LEU A 167 -18.02 6.29 8.50
N ALA A 168 -19.18 5.63 8.36
CA ALA A 168 -19.63 4.62 9.33
C ALA A 168 -18.64 3.44 9.42
N ARG A 169 -18.12 2.97 8.27
CA ARG A 169 -17.06 1.94 8.23
C ARG A 169 -15.77 2.44 8.86
N ALA A 170 -15.34 3.67 8.53
CA ALA A 170 -14.14 4.26 9.10
C ALA A 170 -14.18 4.31 10.62
N HIS A 171 -15.27 4.77 11.22
CA HIS A 171 -15.45 4.80 12.68
C HIS A 171 -15.34 3.39 13.29
N LEU A 172 -16.06 2.41 12.72
CA LEU A 172 -16.02 1.02 13.16
C LEU A 172 -14.59 0.43 13.10
N TYR A 173 -13.83 0.77 12.06
CA TYR A 173 -12.46 0.26 11.88
C TYR A 173 -11.47 0.93 12.83
N VAL A 174 -11.64 2.22 13.13
CA VAL A 174 -10.87 2.91 14.15
C VAL A 174 -11.13 2.31 15.54
N GLU A 175 -12.39 2.04 15.89
CA GLU A 175 -12.75 1.35 17.12
C GLU A 175 -12.16 -0.07 17.20
N ALA A 176 -12.00 -0.74 16.05
CA ALA A 176 -11.37 -2.06 15.94
C ALA A 176 -9.83 -2.01 15.99
N GLY A 177 -9.22 -0.83 16.09
CA GLY A 177 -7.77 -0.65 16.25
C GLY A 177 -7.00 -0.23 14.98
N ALA A 178 -7.67 0.30 13.96
CA ALA A 178 -6.98 0.90 12.82
C ALA A 178 -6.27 2.21 13.22
N ASP A 179 -5.05 2.41 12.75
CA ASP A 179 -4.23 3.61 12.94
C ASP A 179 -4.38 4.61 11.79
N GLY A 180 -4.92 4.17 10.67
CA GLY A 180 -5.21 4.99 9.50
C GLY A 180 -6.35 4.40 8.69
N ILE A 181 -6.98 5.24 7.88
CA ILE A 181 -8.06 4.85 6.96
C ILE A 181 -7.62 5.14 5.53
N PHE A 182 -7.77 4.15 4.66
CA PHE A 182 -7.49 4.26 3.24
C PHE A 182 -8.77 4.18 2.42
N VAL A 183 -9.06 5.24 1.66
CA VAL A 183 -10.25 5.30 0.79
C VAL A 183 -9.79 5.46 -0.67
N PRO A 184 -9.51 4.34 -1.39
CA PRO A 184 -9.19 4.41 -2.82
C PRO A 184 -10.42 4.76 -3.66
N GLY A 185 -10.20 5.33 -4.85
CA GLY A 185 -11.25 5.63 -5.82
C GLY A 185 -11.99 6.95 -5.60
N VAL A 186 -11.76 7.65 -4.48
CA VAL A 186 -12.28 9.00 -4.29
C VAL A 186 -11.37 10.01 -4.98
N THR A 187 -11.94 10.89 -5.82
CA THR A 187 -11.19 11.92 -6.57
C THR A 187 -11.78 13.32 -6.38
N ASP A 188 -13.02 13.41 -5.94
CA ASP A 188 -13.70 14.68 -5.67
C ASP A 188 -13.15 15.34 -4.40
N THR A 189 -12.69 16.59 -4.53
CA THR A 189 -12.03 17.33 -3.45
C THR A 189 -12.95 17.60 -2.26
N ALA A 190 -14.24 17.87 -2.50
CA ALA A 190 -15.21 18.12 -1.43
C ALA A 190 -15.45 16.85 -0.60
N THR A 191 -15.52 15.69 -1.25
CA THR A 191 -15.62 14.39 -0.59
C THR A 191 -14.35 14.06 0.20
N ILE A 192 -13.16 14.31 -0.37
CA ILE A 192 -11.88 14.11 0.32
C ILE A 192 -11.78 14.98 1.58
N GLU A 193 -12.15 16.27 1.48
CA GLU A 193 -12.17 17.20 2.62
C GLU A 193 -13.15 16.73 3.71
N ALA A 194 -14.35 16.27 3.33
CA ALA A 194 -15.32 15.73 4.27
C ALA A 194 -14.79 14.48 4.99
N LEU A 195 -14.16 13.54 4.25
CA LEU A 195 -13.52 12.36 4.84
C LEU A 195 -12.39 12.77 5.81
N ALA A 196 -11.52 13.70 5.40
CA ALA A 196 -10.39 14.14 6.23
C ALA A 196 -10.83 14.86 7.50
N ARG A 197 -11.94 15.61 7.45
CA ARG A 197 -12.53 16.29 8.60
C ARG A 197 -13.17 15.34 9.61
N ASP A 198 -13.87 14.31 9.11
CA ASP A 198 -14.75 13.49 9.95
C ASP A 198 -14.07 12.16 10.38
N ILE A 199 -12.91 11.80 9.80
CA ILE A 199 -12.09 10.65 10.20
C ILE A 199 -11.02 11.12 11.20
N SER A 200 -10.99 10.53 12.39
CA SER A 200 -10.13 10.93 13.51
C SER A 200 -8.67 10.47 13.44
N VAL A 201 -8.33 9.65 12.45
CA VAL A 201 -6.97 9.10 12.21
C VAL A 201 -6.45 9.53 10.83
N PRO A 202 -5.15 9.38 10.54
CA PRO A 202 -4.59 9.70 9.22
C PRO A 202 -5.38 9.14 8.04
N LEU A 203 -5.83 10.01 7.15
CA LEU A 203 -6.49 9.62 5.91
C LEU A 203 -5.46 9.35 4.82
N ASN A 204 -5.56 8.19 4.19
CA ASN A 204 -4.85 7.82 2.97
C ASN A 204 -5.83 7.87 1.78
N VAL A 205 -5.40 8.47 0.67
CA VAL A 205 -6.10 8.41 -0.62
C VAL A 205 -5.22 7.79 -1.70
N MET A 206 -5.84 7.26 -2.74
CA MET A 206 -5.12 6.77 -3.92
C MET A 206 -5.11 7.85 -5.00
N ALA A 207 -3.92 8.24 -5.46
CA ALA A 207 -3.74 9.22 -6.50
C ALA A 207 -3.35 8.59 -7.84
N GLY A 208 -3.66 9.30 -8.90
CA GLY A 208 -3.33 8.95 -10.27
C GLY A 208 -3.55 10.14 -11.21
N PRO A 209 -3.49 9.94 -12.54
CA PRO A 209 -3.75 11.01 -13.49
C PRO A 209 -5.12 11.68 -13.23
N GLY A 210 -5.11 13.01 -13.10
CA GLY A 210 -6.32 13.80 -12.86
C GLY A 210 -6.66 14.04 -11.38
N THR A 211 -5.94 13.43 -10.42
CA THR A 211 -6.10 13.77 -8.99
C THR A 211 -5.27 15.01 -8.61
N PRO A 212 -5.65 15.76 -7.55
CA PRO A 212 -4.84 16.86 -7.03
C PRO A 212 -3.43 16.43 -6.66
N ARG A 213 -2.49 17.36 -6.66
CA ARG A 213 -1.10 17.11 -6.25
C ARG A 213 -1.02 16.81 -4.76
N VAL A 214 0.06 16.16 -4.32
CA VAL A 214 0.27 15.76 -2.91
C VAL A 214 0.08 16.94 -1.94
N ALA A 215 0.64 18.11 -2.25
CA ALA A 215 0.50 19.30 -1.41
C ALA A 215 -0.95 19.82 -1.33
N GLU A 216 -1.70 19.74 -2.42
CA GLU A 216 -3.12 20.12 -2.47
C GLU A 216 -3.97 19.14 -1.65
N LEU A 217 -3.68 17.84 -1.75
CA LEU A 217 -4.31 16.81 -0.92
C LEU A 217 -4.00 17.03 0.57
N GLY A 218 -2.76 17.42 0.91
CA GLY A 218 -2.38 17.78 2.27
C GLY A 218 -3.18 18.98 2.81
N ALA A 219 -3.43 19.99 1.98
CA ALA A 219 -4.26 21.14 2.34
C ALA A 219 -5.72 20.76 2.62
N LEU A 220 -6.21 19.65 2.06
CA LEU A 220 -7.52 19.06 2.34
C LEU A 220 -7.52 18.16 3.60
N GLY A 221 -6.38 17.97 4.27
CA GLY A 221 -6.26 17.15 5.47
C GLY A 221 -5.78 15.71 5.23
N VAL A 222 -5.42 15.34 4.00
CA VAL A 222 -4.87 14.01 3.69
C VAL A 222 -3.46 13.87 4.26
N ALA A 223 -3.19 12.77 4.97
CA ALA A 223 -1.90 12.49 5.61
C ALA A 223 -1.03 11.48 4.83
N ARG A 224 -1.62 10.72 3.91
CA ARG A 224 -0.92 9.74 3.07
C ARG A 224 -1.52 9.68 1.68
N VAL A 225 -0.66 9.59 0.67
CA VAL A 225 -1.03 9.49 -0.75
C VAL A 225 -0.31 8.28 -1.34
N SER A 226 -1.05 7.31 -1.87
CA SER A 226 -0.52 6.09 -2.47
C SER A 226 -0.84 6.04 -3.97
N LEU A 227 0.03 5.44 -4.78
CA LEU A 227 -0.21 5.23 -6.22
C LEU A 227 -0.85 3.86 -6.54
N GLY A 228 -1.06 3.02 -5.53
CA GLY A 228 -1.63 1.69 -5.72
C GLY A 228 -0.82 0.86 -6.73
N SER A 229 -1.50 0.20 -7.66
CA SER A 229 -0.86 -0.57 -8.72
C SER A 229 -0.35 0.27 -9.91
N GLY A 230 -0.52 1.60 -9.89
CA GLY A 230 -0.25 2.47 -11.04
C GLY A 230 1.19 2.40 -11.56
N VAL A 231 2.18 2.33 -10.65
CA VAL A 231 3.60 2.22 -11.05
C VAL A 231 3.88 0.87 -11.72
N ALA A 232 3.36 -0.23 -11.17
CA ALA A 232 3.48 -1.56 -11.77
C ALA A 232 2.79 -1.61 -13.15
N GLN A 233 1.58 -1.04 -13.27
CA GLN A 233 0.89 -0.93 -14.56
C GLN A 233 1.71 -0.16 -15.60
N ALA A 234 2.33 0.95 -15.21
CA ALA A 234 3.19 1.73 -16.09
C ALA A 234 4.42 0.93 -16.55
N ALA A 235 5.04 0.16 -15.64
CA ALA A 235 6.17 -0.71 -15.95
C ALA A 235 5.78 -1.82 -16.95
N TYR A 236 4.66 -2.51 -16.73
CA TYR A 236 4.14 -3.52 -17.65
C TYR A 236 3.71 -2.90 -19.00
N ALA A 237 3.18 -1.68 -18.99
CA ALA A 237 2.87 -0.97 -20.24
C ALA A 237 4.14 -0.61 -21.02
N ALA A 238 5.25 -0.26 -20.36
CA ALA A 238 6.55 -0.04 -21.01
C ALA A 238 7.05 -1.34 -21.68
N ALA A 239 7.00 -2.46 -20.98
CA ALA A 239 7.37 -3.77 -21.54
C ALA A 239 6.52 -4.13 -22.76
N ARG A 240 5.19 -3.89 -22.69
CA ARG A 240 4.28 -4.13 -23.81
C ARG A 240 4.62 -3.26 -25.02
N ARG A 241 4.89 -1.95 -24.83
CA ARG A 241 5.27 -1.04 -25.93
C ARG A 241 6.55 -1.51 -26.60
N ALA A 242 7.60 -1.85 -25.83
CA ALA A 242 8.87 -2.32 -26.37
C ALA A 242 8.69 -3.60 -27.21
N ALA A 243 7.86 -4.54 -26.77
CA ALA A 243 7.55 -5.74 -27.53
C ALA A 243 6.76 -5.43 -28.83
N GLN A 244 5.78 -4.51 -28.74
CA GLN A 244 5.01 -4.08 -29.92
C GLN A 244 5.88 -3.39 -30.99
N ASP A 245 6.79 -2.51 -30.57
CA ASP A 245 7.73 -1.86 -31.49
C ASP A 245 8.63 -2.88 -32.20
N LEU A 246 9.24 -3.79 -31.41
CA LEU A 246 10.13 -4.82 -31.95
C LEU A 246 9.41 -5.76 -32.90
N PHE A 247 8.23 -6.26 -32.55
CA PHE A 247 7.49 -7.23 -33.38
C PHE A 247 6.72 -6.56 -34.56
N GLY A 248 6.38 -5.28 -34.41
CA GLY A 248 5.65 -4.53 -35.44
C GLY A 248 6.56 -3.91 -36.50
N THR A 249 7.36 -2.95 -36.10
CA THR A 249 8.23 -2.19 -37.01
C THR A 249 9.68 -2.67 -37.04
N GLY A 250 10.11 -3.53 -36.13
CA GLY A 250 11.50 -3.88 -35.89
C GLY A 250 12.29 -2.77 -35.16
N GLY A 251 11.59 -1.75 -34.65
CA GLY A 251 12.19 -0.65 -33.90
C GLY A 251 12.36 -0.96 -32.40
N TYR A 252 13.12 -0.12 -31.72
CA TYR A 252 13.40 -0.23 -30.26
C TYR A 252 13.56 1.14 -29.59
N ASP A 253 13.03 2.20 -30.20
CA ASP A 253 13.13 3.58 -29.68
C ASP A 253 12.41 3.75 -28.33
N SER A 254 11.37 2.95 -28.05
CA SER A 254 10.67 2.92 -26.75
C SER A 254 11.55 2.49 -25.56
N LEU A 255 12.76 2.00 -25.79
CA LEU A 255 13.74 1.67 -24.74
C LEU A 255 14.68 2.84 -24.38
N ALA A 256 14.60 3.98 -25.06
CA ALA A 256 15.52 5.10 -24.86
C ALA A 256 15.49 5.71 -23.45
N GLU A 257 14.36 5.61 -22.74
CA GLU A 257 14.19 6.11 -21.37
C GLU A 257 14.46 5.04 -20.28
N GLY A 258 15.01 3.88 -20.67
CA GLY A 258 15.33 2.81 -19.73
C GLY A 258 16.47 3.20 -18.79
N ILE A 259 16.42 2.68 -17.53
CA ILE A 259 17.54 2.80 -16.59
C ILE A 259 18.73 2.04 -17.17
N ALA A 260 19.92 2.65 -17.17
CA ALA A 260 21.10 2.02 -17.70
C ALA A 260 21.47 0.74 -16.93
N PHE A 261 21.88 -0.31 -17.64
CA PHE A 261 22.25 -1.61 -17.04
C PHE A 261 23.25 -1.50 -15.87
N PRO A 262 24.36 -0.71 -15.94
CA PRO A 262 25.27 -0.57 -14.81
C PRO A 262 24.63 0.10 -13.60
N GLU A 263 23.75 1.06 -13.81
CA GLU A 263 23.05 1.78 -12.76
C GLU A 263 22.10 0.84 -12.00
N LEU A 264 21.24 0.10 -12.72
CA LEU A 264 20.33 -0.85 -12.10
C LEU A 264 21.07 -1.96 -11.35
N ASN A 265 22.16 -2.49 -11.91
CA ASN A 265 23.01 -3.47 -11.24
C ASN A 265 23.64 -2.91 -9.97
N ALA A 266 24.12 -1.67 -9.99
CA ALA A 266 24.71 -1.03 -8.81
C ALA A 266 23.67 -0.87 -7.69
N LEU A 267 22.44 -0.43 -8.03
CA LEU A 267 21.34 -0.35 -7.07
C LEU A 267 21.04 -1.69 -6.38
N LEU A 268 21.10 -2.79 -7.13
CA LEU A 268 20.78 -4.13 -6.60
C LEU A 268 21.96 -4.80 -5.88
N SER A 269 23.20 -4.38 -6.14
CA SER A 269 24.44 -4.93 -5.54
C SER A 269 24.93 -4.13 -4.33
N GLY A 270 24.43 -2.91 -4.11
CA GLY A 270 24.89 -2.01 -3.07
C GLY A 270 24.54 -2.52 -1.65
N PRO A 271 25.32 -2.12 -0.63
CA PRO A 271 24.98 -2.38 0.76
C PRO A 271 23.66 -1.71 1.12
N ARG A 272 23.00 -2.30 2.12
CA ARG A 272 21.78 -1.73 2.74
C ARG A 272 22.10 -0.51 3.56
#